data_c19186e662386b5aaa70edcddbc56040
#
_entry.id   c19186e662386b5aaa70edcddbc56040
#
_cell.length_a   1.000
_cell.length_b   1.000
_cell.length_c   1.000
_cell.angle_alpha   90.00
_cell.angle_beta   90.00
_cell.angle_gamma   90.00
#
_symmetry.space_group_name_H-M   'P 1'
#
loop_
_entity.id
_entity.type
_entity.pdbx_description
1 polymer ?
#
loop_
_entity_poly.entity_id
_entity_poly.type
_entity_poly.pdbx_seq_one_letter_code
_entity_poly.pdbx_strand_id
1 'polypeptide(L)'
;MNRKIKFLLAAVFLAVLPVAVWADGIAITHGPYLQNVYETEATIVWTTNNEANGWVELAPDDGTNFYAESRPKYYDAHIGVKRTGKVHAVKLTGLKPGTKYRYRIYSQEVLKREGWHIIYGYVAATNVYSKAPLTFTTNDASKSETSFLVLNDIHERVDVMKQMLEKGDYQKRDMVIYNGDMVNIMPDDEALFRGFLDESVNLFASEIPLYYVRGNHETRGASAVNFQNYICPRQDNIFFSWQQGPVFFLALDAGEDKPDDDLEYAGANVYDEYRTAQAEWIKKVINSEEYKKAKYHVVICHVPPAPKQNAWHGDLEVKKKFVSILNNADVDVMLCAHYHRFAYYPNLEGVNFPVIINSNNSYLTGEADNEKLKIQVVSNKGKKLLKKDFPIK
;
A
#
# COMPACT_ATOMS: atom_id res chain seq x y z
N MET A 1 -16.10 33.06 85.12
CA MET A 1 -15.93 31.63 84.73
C MET A 1 -15.70 31.60 83.23
N ASN A 2 -14.42 31.75 82.75
CA ASN A 2 -14.12 31.83 81.31
C ASN A 2 -13.45 30.53 80.85
N ARG A 3 -14.17 29.76 80.03
CA ARG A 3 -13.64 28.59 79.36
C ARG A 3 -13.03 29.03 77.99
N LYS A 4 -11.71 28.97 77.88
CA LYS A 4 -10.98 29.12 76.58
C LYS A 4 -11.05 27.79 75.81
N ILE A 5 -11.70 27.79 74.65
CA ILE A 5 -11.67 26.69 73.76
C ILE A 5 -10.42 26.83 72.86
N LYS A 6 -9.49 25.86 72.94
CA LYS A 6 -8.33 25.75 72.04
C LYS A 6 -8.75 24.97 70.79
N PHE A 7 -8.75 25.63 69.63
CA PHE A 7 -8.85 24.95 68.33
C PHE A 7 -7.47 24.39 67.99
N LEU A 8 -7.40 23.08 67.82
CA LEU A 8 -6.24 22.36 67.24
C LEU A 8 -6.42 22.27 65.73
N LEU A 9 -5.66 23.02 64.95
CA LEU A 9 -5.59 22.85 63.50
C LEU A 9 -4.67 21.65 63.20
N ALA A 10 -5.27 20.55 62.76
CA ALA A 10 -4.51 19.45 62.19
C ALA A 10 -4.25 19.74 60.68
N ALA A 11 -3.01 20.08 60.36
CA ALA A 11 -2.60 20.18 58.96
C ALA A 11 -2.40 18.78 58.39
N VAL A 12 -3.31 18.36 57.49
CA VAL A 12 -3.14 17.12 56.72
C VAL A 12 -2.21 17.43 55.55
N PHE A 13 -0.95 16.99 55.63
CA PHE A 13 -0.02 16.95 54.52
C PHE A 13 -0.44 15.79 53.60
N LEU A 14 -1.10 16.09 52.51
CA LEU A 14 -1.23 15.15 51.40
C LEU A 14 0.14 15.05 50.68
N ALA A 15 0.87 13.99 50.94
CA ALA A 15 2.04 13.64 50.18
C ALA A 15 1.56 13.17 48.79
N VAL A 16 1.65 14.05 47.80
CA VAL A 16 1.52 13.65 46.39
C VAL A 16 2.78 12.87 46.04
N LEU A 17 2.70 11.56 46.14
CA LEU A 17 3.73 10.69 45.57
C LEU A 17 3.70 10.87 44.03
N PRO A 18 4.84 11.16 43.39
CA PRO A 18 4.89 11.16 41.96
C PRO A 18 4.58 9.74 41.50
N VAL A 19 3.45 9.55 40.80
CA VAL A 19 3.20 8.34 40.04
C VAL A 19 4.28 8.33 38.97
N ALA A 20 5.29 7.48 39.15
CA ALA A 20 6.23 7.19 38.06
C ALA A 20 5.43 6.54 36.94
N VAL A 21 5.05 7.32 35.95
CA VAL A 21 4.58 6.78 34.66
C VAL A 21 5.82 6.13 34.05
N TRP A 22 5.89 4.81 34.18
CA TRP A 22 6.85 4.04 33.42
C TRP A 22 6.47 4.27 31.97
N ALA A 23 7.28 5.02 31.24
CA ALA A 23 7.12 5.11 29.79
C ALA A 23 7.29 3.68 29.27
N ASP A 24 6.26 3.18 28.59
CA ASP A 24 6.37 1.90 27.91
C ASP A 24 7.57 1.98 26.96
N GLY A 25 8.50 1.00 27.06
CA GLY A 25 9.67 0.95 26.21
C GLY A 25 9.26 0.93 24.73
N ILE A 26 10.21 1.18 23.84
CA ILE A 26 9.96 1.15 22.41
C ILE A 26 9.36 -0.20 21.96
N ALA A 27 8.32 -0.15 21.14
CA ALA A 27 7.66 -1.29 20.53
C ALA A 27 7.32 -1.00 19.06
N ILE A 28 7.34 -2.04 18.23
CA ILE A 28 6.75 -1.99 16.89
C ILE A 28 5.23 -2.04 17.08
N THR A 29 4.52 -1.05 16.55
CA THR A 29 3.06 -0.94 16.67
C THR A 29 2.33 -1.57 15.49
N HIS A 30 2.82 -1.35 14.26
CA HIS A 30 2.24 -1.90 13.04
C HIS A 30 3.33 -2.37 12.09
N GLY A 31 3.02 -3.35 11.24
CA GLY A 31 3.96 -3.89 10.26
C GLY A 31 4.88 -4.98 10.80
N PRO A 32 5.95 -5.31 10.06
CA PRO A 32 6.35 -4.72 8.79
C PRO A 32 5.49 -5.17 7.62
N TYR A 33 5.42 -4.34 6.57
CA TYR A 33 4.82 -4.71 5.31
C TYR A 33 5.65 -4.22 4.12
N LEU A 34 5.52 -4.96 3.01
CA LEU A 34 6.26 -4.74 1.78
C LEU A 34 5.56 -3.70 0.91
N GLN A 35 6.33 -2.75 0.39
CA GLN A 35 5.92 -1.77 -0.60
C GLN A 35 6.96 -1.71 -1.72
N ASN A 36 6.56 -1.26 -2.91
CA ASN A 36 7.49 -1.01 -4.00
C ASN A 36 8.47 -2.16 -4.24
N VAL A 37 7.98 -3.40 -4.30
CA VAL A 37 8.81 -4.53 -4.67
C VAL A 37 9.00 -4.50 -6.19
N TYR A 38 10.25 -4.31 -6.62
CA TYR A 38 10.68 -4.29 -8.00
C TYR A 38 11.79 -5.32 -8.21
N GLU A 39 12.42 -5.33 -9.37
CA GLU A 39 13.51 -6.27 -9.67
C GLU A 39 14.76 -6.04 -8.81
N THR A 40 15.08 -4.76 -8.52
CA THR A 40 16.34 -4.37 -7.87
C THR A 40 16.15 -3.56 -6.58
N GLU A 41 14.91 -3.36 -6.16
CA GLU A 41 14.58 -2.60 -4.96
C GLU A 41 13.29 -3.09 -4.30
N ALA A 42 13.16 -2.81 -3.00
CA ALA A 42 11.94 -2.99 -2.22
C ALA A 42 11.90 -1.94 -1.10
N THR A 43 10.73 -1.62 -0.59
CA THR A 43 10.57 -0.78 0.61
C THR A 43 9.87 -1.60 1.69
N ILE A 44 10.41 -1.54 2.91
CA ILE A 44 9.80 -2.17 4.09
C ILE A 44 9.34 -1.07 5.03
N VAL A 45 8.06 -1.10 5.39
CA VAL A 45 7.41 -0.07 6.21
C VAL A 45 6.91 -0.65 7.52
N TRP A 46 7.11 0.08 8.61
CA TRP A 46 6.56 -0.26 9.93
C TRP A 46 6.45 0.99 10.79
N THR A 47 5.75 0.89 11.91
CA THR A 47 5.64 2.00 12.87
C THR A 47 6.09 1.60 14.27
N THR A 48 6.40 2.60 15.09
CA THR A 48 6.77 2.45 16.49
C THR A 48 5.98 3.40 17.39
N ASN A 49 5.78 3.03 18.66
CA ASN A 49 5.12 3.88 19.65
C ASN A 49 5.95 5.14 19.99
N ASN A 50 7.28 5.04 19.96
CA ASN A 50 8.22 6.12 20.26
C ASN A 50 9.08 6.47 19.05
N GLU A 51 9.66 7.67 19.04
CA GLU A 51 10.58 8.09 17.99
C GLU A 51 11.83 7.20 17.97
N ALA A 52 12.22 6.75 16.78
CA ALA A 52 13.35 5.85 16.61
C ALA A 52 14.10 6.09 15.31
N ASN A 53 15.31 5.54 15.22
CA ASN A 53 16.01 5.32 13.95
C ASN A 53 15.79 3.87 13.51
N GLY A 54 15.11 3.69 12.36
CA GLY A 54 14.79 2.38 11.81
C GLY A 54 15.87 1.85 10.86
N TRP A 55 16.07 0.51 10.84
CA TRP A 55 16.86 -0.17 9.80
C TRP A 55 16.36 -1.59 9.54
N VAL A 56 16.72 -2.09 8.38
CA VAL A 56 16.51 -3.48 7.96
C VAL A 56 17.85 -4.17 7.84
N GLU A 57 17.95 -5.39 8.35
CA GLU A 57 19.03 -6.32 8.05
C GLU A 57 18.53 -7.33 7.01
N LEU A 58 19.34 -7.55 5.97
CA LEU A 58 18.99 -8.36 4.81
C LEU A 58 19.98 -9.52 4.63
N ALA A 59 19.46 -10.70 4.30
CA ALA A 59 20.26 -11.89 3.99
C ALA A 59 19.68 -12.60 2.76
N PRO A 60 20.49 -13.32 1.96
CA PRO A 60 19.96 -14.24 0.97
C PRO A 60 19.19 -15.39 1.65
N ASP A 61 18.24 -15.99 0.94
CA ASP A 61 17.54 -17.21 1.41
C ASP A 61 18.30 -18.46 0.95
N ASP A 62 19.45 -18.70 1.57
CA ASP A 62 20.42 -19.75 1.21
C ASP A 62 20.50 -20.89 2.22
N GLY A 63 19.59 -20.93 3.19
CA GLY A 63 19.53 -21.95 4.25
C GLY A 63 20.56 -21.77 5.38
N THR A 64 21.45 -20.78 5.31
CA THR A 64 22.40 -20.48 6.39
C THR A 64 21.69 -19.84 7.58
N ASN A 65 22.31 -19.88 8.78
CA ASN A 65 21.79 -19.11 9.91
C ASN A 65 21.82 -17.61 9.56
N PHE A 66 20.75 -16.89 9.89
CA PHE A 66 20.65 -15.46 9.58
C PHE A 66 21.83 -14.66 10.16
N TYR A 67 22.32 -15.03 11.33
CA TYR A 67 23.42 -14.37 12.03
C TYR A 67 24.78 -15.10 11.89
N ALA A 68 24.92 -16.05 10.95
CA ALA A 68 26.21 -16.69 10.67
C ALA A 68 27.31 -15.68 10.31
N GLU A 69 26.90 -14.53 9.77
CA GLU A 69 27.78 -13.41 9.42
C GLU A 69 27.09 -12.08 9.65
N SER A 70 27.84 -10.99 9.64
CA SER A 70 27.29 -9.64 9.71
C SER A 70 26.46 -9.35 8.46
N ARG A 71 25.22 -8.92 8.66
CA ARG A 71 24.29 -8.61 7.56
C ARG A 71 24.37 -7.14 7.17
N PRO A 72 24.23 -6.82 5.86
CA PRO A 72 24.09 -5.44 5.43
C PRO A 72 22.89 -4.78 6.08
N LYS A 73 23.08 -3.52 6.50
CA LYS A 73 22.04 -2.69 7.15
C LYS A 73 21.61 -1.60 6.19
N TYR A 74 20.30 -1.55 5.97
CA TYR A 74 19.64 -0.48 5.22
C TYR A 74 18.91 0.41 6.21
N TYR A 75 19.19 1.70 6.20
CA TYR A 75 18.63 2.65 7.16
C TYR A 75 17.51 3.48 6.53
N ASP A 76 16.51 3.82 7.33
CA ASP A 76 15.62 4.93 7.00
C ASP A 76 16.45 6.22 7.05
N ALA A 77 16.84 6.72 5.88
CA ALA A 77 17.73 7.87 5.74
C ALA A 77 17.32 8.75 4.55
N HIS A 78 17.52 10.06 4.71
CA HIS A 78 17.31 11.05 3.67
C HIS A 78 18.54 11.92 3.52
N ILE A 79 19.06 12.04 2.31
CA ILE A 79 20.28 12.82 2.00
C ILE A 79 21.44 12.49 2.95
N GLY A 80 21.63 11.17 3.23
CA GLY A 80 22.72 10.67 4.09
C GLY A 80 22.48 10.81 5.61
N VAL A 81 21.33 11.36 6.04
CA VAL A 81 20.98 11.50 7.45
C VAL A 81 19.90 10.49 7.82
N LYS A 82 20.11 9.71 8.89
CA LYS A 82 19.11 8.79 9.44
C LYS A 82 17.91 9.59 9.94
N ARG A 83 16.72 9.22 9.49
CA ARG A 83 15.48 9.83 9.94
C ARG A 83 15.15 9.35 11.35
N THR A 84 14.69 10.27 12.18
CA THR A 84 14.10 9.97 13.48
C THR A 84 12.60 10.21 13.36
N GLY A 85 11.80 9.24 13.77
CA GLY A 85 10.35 9.34 13.71
C GLY A 85 9.69 8.05 14.17
N LYS A 86 8.37 8.01 14.08
CA LYS A 86 7.56 6.83 14.43
C LYS A 86 7.20 5.98 13.22
N VAL A 87 7.22 6.55 12.03
CA VAL A 87 7.01 5.85 10.77
C VAL A 87 8.36 5.60 10.11
N HIS A 88 8.64 4.36 9.78
CA HIS A 88 9.88 3.92 9.15
C HIS A 88 9.59 3.34 7.77
N ALA A 89 10.25 3.88 6.75
CA ALA A 89 10.17 3.40 5.36
C ALA A 89 11.59 3.18 4.84
N VAL A 90 12.06 1.95 4.94
CA VAL A 90 13.43 1.60 4.59
C VAL A 90 13.48 1.06 3.17
N LYS A 91 14.17 1.78 2.29
CA LYS A 91 14.40 1.37 0.92
C LYS A 91 15.62 0.44 0.83
N LEU A 92 15.38 -0.77 0.35
CA LEU A 92 16.41 -1.74 -0.03
C LEU A 92 16.77 -1.52 -1.49
N THR A 93 18.05 -1.47 -1.82
CA THR A 93 18.54 -1.24 -3.19
C THR A 93 19.65 -2.23 -3.54
N GLY A 94 19.96 -2.38 -4.84
CA GLY A 94 20.99 -3.29 -5.30
C GLY A 94 20.60 -4.76 -5.19
N LEU A 95 19.31 -5.05 -5.15
CA LEU A 95 18.76 -6.40 -5.13
C LEU A 95 18.91 -7.04 -6.51
N LYS A 96 18.79 -8.37 -6.55
CA LYS A 96 18.81 -9.15 -7.81
C LYS A 96 17.38 -9.52 -8.19
N PRO A 97 17.01 -9.50 -9.48
CA PRO A 97 15.71 -9.94 -9.95
C PRO A 97 15.41 -11.39 -9.54
N GLY A 98 14.14 -11.71 -9.29
CA GLY A 98 13.66 -13.06 -9.00
C GLY A 98 14.30 -13.73 -7.79
N THR A 99 14.88 -12.95 -6.89
CA THR A 99 15.68 -13.47 -5.78
C THR A 99 14.93 -13.41 -4.47
N LYS A 100 14.89 -14.53 -3.75
CA LYS A 100 14.31 -14.60 -2.42
C LYS A 100 15.30 -14.13 -1.37
N TYR A 101 14.85 -13.21 -0.53
CA TYR A 101 15.61 -12.62 0.58
C TYR A 101 14.93 -12.90 1.91
N ARG A 102 15.72 -12.95 2.97
CA ARG A 102 15.29 -12.96 4.36
C ARG A 102 15.59 -11.62 4.98
N TYR A 103 14.71 -11.09 5.83
CA TYR A 103 14.93 -9.81 6.48
C TYR A 103 14.44 -9.75 7.91
N ARG A 104 14.96 -8.78 8.65
CA ARG A 104 14.53 -8.37 9.99
C ARG A 104 14.52 -6.86 10.08
N ILE A 105 13.59 -6.31 10.85
CA ILE A 105 13.52 -4.88 11.13
C ILE A 105 13.96 -4.58 12.55
N TYR A 106 14.51 -3.40 12.75
CA TYR A 106 14.99 -2.89 14.03
C TYR A 106 14.65 -1.41 14.15
N SER A 107 14.39 -0.95 15.37
CA SER A 107 14.15 0.45 15.70
C SER A 107 14.89 0.82 16.97
N GLN A 108 15.90 1.66 16.87
CA GLN A 108 16.64 2.22 18.02
C GLN A 108 15.94 3.47 18.51
N GLU A 109 15.35 3.40 19.69
CA GLU A 109 14.67 4.52 20.32
C GLU A 109 15.59 5.75 20.46
N VAL A 110 15.05 6.93 20.18
CA VAL A 110 15.73 8.22 20.38
C VAL A 110 15.03 8.94 21.51
N LEU A 111 15.61 8.88 22.70
CA LEU A 111 15.06 9.52 23.91
C LEU A 111 15.22 11.03 23.88
N LYS A 112 16.34 11.51 23.33
CA LYS A 112 16.65 12.94 23.28
C LYS A 112 17.64 13.23 22.15
N ARG A 113 17.45 14.39 21.51
CA ARG A 113 18.40 14.93 20.53
C ARG A 113 18.65 16.40 20.80
N GLU A 114 19.89 16.76 21.10
CA GLU A 114 20.34 18.14 21.31
C GLU A 114 21.58 18.40 20.43
N GLY A 115 21.38 19.09 19.32
CA GLY A 115 22.41 19.26 18.32
C GLY A 115 22.91 17.90 17.79
N TRP A 116 24.20 17.61 18.01
CA TRP A 116 24.80 16.30 17.68
C TRP A 116 24.80 15.28 18.83
N HIS A 117 24.34 15.65 20.01
CA HIS A 117 24.17 14.73 21.14
C HIS A 117 22.84 14.00 21.00
N ILE A 118 22.90 12.67 20.91
CA ILE A 118 21.73 11.81 20.85
C ILE A 118 21.80 10.84 22.01
N ILE A 119 20.72 10.76 22.78
CA ILE A 119 20.54 9.76 23.82
C ILE A 119 19.59 8.70 23.27
N TYR A 120 20.11 7.48 23.18
CA TYR A 120 19.35 6.33 22.71
C TYR A 120 18.75 5.55 23.87
N GLY A 121 17.55 5.02 23.66
CA GLY A 121 16.88 4.08 24.54
C GLY A 121 17.11 2.62 24.11
N TYR A 122 16.07 1.81 24.23
CA TYR A 122 16.10 0.40 23.86
C TYR A 122 15.95 0.21 22.34
N VAL A 123 16.13 -1.05 21.91
CA VAL A 123 15.91 -1.47 20.51
C VAL A 123 14.69 -2.37 20.47
N ALA A 124 13.69 -2.01 19.64
CA ALA A 124 12.64 -2.91 19.23
C ALA A 124 13.05 -3.62 17.94
N ALA A 125 12.66 -4.87 17.79
CA ALA A 125 12.96 -5.68 16.61
C ALA A 125 11.85 -6.72 16.37
N THR A 126 11.72 -7.22 15.14
CA THR A 126 10.97 -8.44 14.89
C THR A 126 11.57 -9.59 15.71
N ASN A 127 10.71 -10.52 16.15
CA ASN A 127 11.14 -11.60 17.04
C ASN A 127 12.30 -12.40 16.43
N VAL A 128 13.48 -12.29 17.06
CA VAL A 128 14.72 -12.89 16.57
C VAL A 128 15.03 -14.24 17.22
N TYR A 129 14.33 -14.60 18.29
CA TYR A 129 14.65 -15.79 19.09
C TYR A 129 13.78 -17.02 18.77
N SER A 130 12.50 -16.79 18.51
CA SER A 130 11.52 -17.88 18.36
C SER A 130 10.84 -17.93 16.98
N LYS A 131 11.10 -16.97 16.12
CA LYS A 131 10.53 -16.93 14.75
C LYS A 131 11.62 -16.88 13.70
N ALA A 132 11.39 -17.55 12.59
CA ALA A 132 12.22 -17.40 11.39
C ALA A 132 12.24 -15.93 10.92
N PRO A 133 13.31 -15.48 10.25
CA PRO A 133 13.29 -14.20 9.54
C PRO A 133 12.14 -14.17 8.53
N LEU A 134 11.55 -12.99 8.33
CA LEU A 134 10.58 -12.76 7.27
C LEU A 134 11.27 -12.88 5.91
N THR A 135 10.53 -13.23 4.88
CA THR A 135 11.05 -13.42 3.53
C THR A 135 10.27 -12.58 2.52
N PHE A 136 10.90 -12.28 1.39
CA PHE A 136 10.21 -11.78 0.20
C PHE A 136 11.01 -12.13 -1.06
N THR A 137 10.35 -12.09 -2.21
CA THR A 137 10.99 -12.31 -3.51
C THR A 137 10.85 -11.05 -4.36
N THR A 138 11.94 -10.60 -4.96
CA THR A 138 11.94 -9.48 -5.91
C THR A 138 11.22 -9.86 -7.21
N ASN A 139 10.67 -8.88 -7.91
CA ASN A 139 10.09 -9.09 -9.23
C ASN A 139 11.14 -9.60 -10.23
N ASP A 140 10.64 -10.25 -11.27
CA ASP A 140 11.47 -10.77 -12.36
C ASP A 140 10.70 -10.67 -13.69
N ALA A 141 11.09 -9.73 -14.54
CA ALA A 141 10.49 -9.55 -15.86
C ALA A 141 10.74 -10.74 -16.81
N SER A 142 11.77 -11.55 -16.54
CA SER A 142 12.11 -12.75 -17.33
C SER A 142 11.29 -13.98 -16.97
N LYS A 143 10.54 -13.96 -15.87
CA LYS A 143 9.69 -15.06 -15.44
C LYS A 143 8.63 -15.36 -16.49
N SER A 144 8.39 -16.63 -16.80
CA SER A 144 7.44 -17.06 -17.86
C SER A 144 5.96 -16.91 -17.48
N GLU A 145 5.69 -16.73 -16.19
CA GLU A 145 4.32 -16.67 -15.66
C GLU A 145 4.24 -15.69 -14.50
N THR A 146 3.03 -15.20 -14.24
CA THR A 146 2.73 -14.40 -13.04
C THR A 146 1.29 -14.60 -12.61
N SER A 147 1.04 -14.40 -11.33
CA SER A 147 -0.29 -14.50 -10.74
C SER A 147 -0.55 -13.38 -9.74
N PHE A 148 -1.78 -12.87 -9.71
CA PHE A 148 -2.15 -11.79 -8.80
C PHE A 148 -3.60 -11.91 -8.33
N LEU A 149 -3.88 -11.29 -7.19
CA LEU A 149 -5.20 -11.20 -6.59
C LEU A 149 -5.55 -9.72 -6.39
N VAL A 150 -6.76 -9.31 -6.82
CA VAL A 150 -7.24 -7.92 -6.68
C VAL A 150 -8.48 -7.86 -5.80
N LEU A 151 -8.46 -6.98 -4.79
CA LEU A 151 -9.58 -6.57 -3.98
C LEU A 151 -9.76 -5.06 -4.05
N ASN A 152 -10.96 -4.58 -3.75
CA ASN A 152 -11.31 -3.16 -3.78
C ASN A 152 -12.56 -2.89 -2.93
N ASP A 153 -12.82 -1.59 -2.63
CA ASP A 153 -14.04 -1.11 -1.96
C ASP A 153 -14.35 -1.90 -0.67
N ILE A 154 -13.33 -2.18 0.11
CA ILE A 154 -13.47 -2.94 1.36
C ILE A 154 -14.18 -2.10 2.44
N HIS A 155 -13.89 -0.79 2.48
CA HIS A 155 -14.54 0.11 3.43
C HIS A 155 -14.51 -0.44 4.86
N GLU A 156 -13.30 -0.78 5.34
CA GLU A 156 -13.04 -1.29 6.70
C GLU A 156 -13.75 -2.61 7.07
N ARG A 157 -14.33 -3.32 6.06
CA ARG A 157 -14.97 -4.64 6.27
C ARG A 157 -13.90 -5.75 6.32
N VAL A 158 -13.05 -5.70 7.35
CA VAL A 158 -11.87 -6.56 7.48
C VAL A 158 -12.19 -8.05 7.36
N ASP A 159 -13.29 -8.52 7.97
CA ASP A 159 -13.70 -9.93 7.87
C ASP A 159 -14.06 -10.34 6.44
N VAL A 160 -14.68 -9.45 5.67
CA VAL A 160 -15.00 -9.69 4.25
C VAL A 160 -13.72 -9.73 3.43
N MET A 161 -12.78 -8.82 3.69
CA MET A 161 -11.46 -8.81 3.07
C MET A 161 -10.74 -10.14 3.29
N LYS A 162 -10.65 -10.58 4.55
CA LYS A 162 -10.01 -11.84 4.93
C LYS A 162 -10.61 -13.03 4.17
N GLN A 163 -11.93 -13.16 4.17
CA GLN A 163 -12.61 -14.23 3.44
C GLN A 163 -12.31 -14.22 1.94
N MET A 164 -12.25 -13.03 1.33
CA MET A 164 -11.95 -12.91 -0.10
C MET A 164 -10.48 -13.21 -0.41
N LEU A 165 -9.55 -12.81 0.44
CA LEU A 165 -8.14 -13.18 0.34
C LEU A 165 -7.96 -14.71 0.40
N GLU A 166 -8.55 -15.37 1.40
CA GLU A 166 -8.50 -16.82 1.58
C GLU A 166 -9.10 -17.56 0.36
N LYS A 167 -10.29 -17.14 -0.10
CA LYS A 167 -10.95 -17.73 -1.28
C LYS A 167 -10.22 -17.46 -2.59
N GLY A 168 -9.45 -16.38 -2.67
CA GLY A 168 -8.58 -16.03 -3.79
C GLY A 168 -7.24 -16.77 -3.78
N ASP A 169 -7.00 -17.64 -2.78
CA ASP A 169 -5.74 -18.35 -2.60
C ASP A 169 -4.52 -17.39 -2.57
N TYR A 170 -4.59 -16.31 -1.77
CA TYR A 170 -3.54 -15.27 -1.75
C TYR A 170 -2.13 -15.86 -1.57
N GLN A 171 -1.99 -16.94 -0.79
CA GLN A 171 -0.71 -17.61 -0.52
C GLN A 171 -0.04 -18.20 -1.76
N LYS A 172 -0.79 -18.40 -2.84
CA LYS A 172 -0.30 -18.93 -4.12
C LYS A 172 -0.09 -17.83 -5.17
N ARG A 173 -0.25 -16.57 -4.78
CA ARG A 173 -0.12 -15.44 -5.70
C ARG A 173 1.25 -14.80 -5.54
N ASP A 174 1.79 -14.31 -6.65
CA ASP A 174 3.03 -13.53 -6.61
C ASP A 174 2.82 -12.19 -5.91
N MET A 175 1.59 -11.66 -5.94
CA MET A 175 1.24 -10.37 -5.33
C MET A 175 -0.24 -10.24 -5.03
N VAL A 176 -0.56 -9.34 -4.10
CA VAL A 176 -1.92 -8.84 -3.85
C VAL A 176 -1.98 -7.37 -4.24
N ILE A 177 -3.08 -6.97 -4.88
CA ILE A 177 -3.32 -5.60 -5.32
C ILE A 177 -4.61 -5.11 -4.67
N TYR A 178 -4.54 -4.01 -3.95
CA TYR A 178 -5.71 -3.31 -3.48
C TYR A 178 -6.01 -2.15 -4.43
N ASN A 179 -7.20 -2.18 -5.04
CA ASN A 179 -7.62 -1.17 -6.00
C ASN A 179 -8.61 -0.17 -5.36
N GLY A 180 -8.16 0.47 -4.29
CA GLY A 180 -8.78 1.61 -3.64
C GLY A 180 -9.99 1.32 -2.75
N ASP A 181 -10.38 2.35 -2.01
CA ASP A 181 -11.51 2.38 -1.09
C ASP A 181 -11.44 1.25 -0.03
N MET A 182 -10.26 1.04 0.51
CA MET A 182 -10.07 0.09 1.61
C MET A 182 -10.54 0.65 2.94
N VAL A 183 -10.58 1.99 3.07
CA VAL A 183 -11.13 2.74 4.21
C VAL A 183 -12.33 3.58 3.77
N ASN A 184 -13.14 4.06 4.74
CA ASN A 184 -14.25 4.97 4.48
C ASN A 184 -13.79 6.42 4.36
N ILE A 185 -12.82 6.80 5.19
CA ILE A 185 -12.25 8.14 5.30
C ILE A 185 -10.96 8.03 6.14
N MET A 186 -10.06 8.99 6.02
CA MET A 186 -8.85 9.09 6.82
C MET A 186 -8.94 10.21 7.88
N PRO A 187 -9.67 10.01 8.99
CA PRO A 187 -9.77 11.01 10.06
C PRO A 187 -8.47 11.13 10.85
N ASP A 188 -7.71 10.07 10.92
CA ASP A 188 -6.43 9.90 11.60
C ASP A 188 -5.54 8.90 10.82
N ASP A 189 -4.29 8.82 11.19
CA ASP A 189 -3.31 7.94 10.53
C ASP A 189 -3.59 6.44 10.84
N GLU A 190 -4.29 6.13 11.94
CA GLU A 190 -4.65 4.77 12.32
C GLU A 190 -5.75 4.16 11.44
N ALA A 191 -6.44 4.97 10.63
CA ALA A 191 -7.51 4.50 9.76
C ALA A 191 -7.05 3.39 8.81
N LEU A 192 -5.85 3.50 8.23
CA LEU A 192 -5.29 2.51 7.33
C LEU A 192 -5.01 1.18 8.06
N PHE A 193 -4.47 1.25 9.27
CA PHE A 193 -4.08 0.06 10.05
C PHE A 193 -5.29 -0.72 10.49
N ARG A 194 -6.23 -0.08 11.18
CA ARG A 194 -7.45 -0.77 11.62
C ARG A 194 -8.39 -1.12 10.47
N GLY A 195 -8.33 -0.40 9.35
CA GLY A 195 -9.18 -0.62 8.18
C GLY A 195 -8.79 -1.83 7.35
N PHE A 196 -7.49 -2.11 7.21
CA PHE A 196 -7.02 -3.22 6.39
C PHE A 196 -5.56 -3.64 6.60
N LEU A 197 -4.63 -2.72 6.94
CA LEU A 197 -3.19 -3.02 6.93
C LEU A 197 -2.79 -4.03 7.99
N ASP A 198 -3.30 -3.93 9.22
CA ASP A 198 -2.94 -4.86 10.29
C ASP A 198 -3.34 -6.29 9.95
N GLU A 199 -4.56 -6.50 9.43
CA GLU A 199 -4.97 -7.83 8.99
C GLU A 199 -4.20 -8.29 7.76
N SER A 200 -3.83 -7.39 6.84
CA SER A 200 -2.98 -7.72 5.71
C SER A 200 -1.58 -8.17 6.15
N VAL A 201 -1.01 -7.50 7.15
CA VAL A 201 0.26 -7.90 7.79
C VAL A 201 0.14 -9.28 8.44
N ASN A 202 -0.94 -9.52 9.18
CA ASN A 202 -1.19 -10.81 9.82
C ASN A 202 -1.30 -11.97 8.82
N LEU A 203 -1.81 -11.69 7.62
CA LEU A 203 -2.04 -12.70 6.60
C LEU A 203 -0.86 -12.85 5.62
N PHE A 204 -0.38 -11.75 5.03
CA PHE A 204 0.55 -11.86 3.90
C PHE A 204 1.51 -10.69 3.69
N ALA A 205 1.13 -9.45 4.04
CA ALA A 205 1.82 -8.27 3.53
C ALA A 205 3.28 -8.12 4.02
N SER A 206 3.68 -8.89 5.04
CA SER A 206 5.08 -8.98 5.46
C SER A 206 5.96 -9.78 4.48
N GLU A 207 5.40 -10.68 3.66
CA GLU A 207 6.17 -11.62 2.84
C GLU A 207 5.71 -11.67 1.38
N ILE A 208 4.45 -11.35 1.09
CA ILE A 208 3.91 -11.23 -0.27
C ILE A 208 3.73 -9.74 -0.60
N PRO A 209 4.22 -9.26 -1.76
CA PRO A 209 4.10 -7.87 -2.15
C PRO A 209 2.65 -7.37 -2.17
N LEU A 210 2.41 -6.23 -1.53
CA LEU A 210 1.17 -5.48 -1.59
C LEU A 210 1.36 -4.24 -2.48
N TYR A 211 0.64 -4.21 -3.61
CA TYR A 211 0.53 -3.01 -4.43
C TYR A 211 -0.79 -2.31 -4.15
N TYR A 212 -0.75 -1.01 -3.97
CA TYR A 212 -1.92 -0.23 -3.62
C TYR A 212 -2.18 0.85 -4.66
N VAL A 213 -3.37 0.83 -5.24
CA VAL A 213 -3.91 1.88 -6.10
C VAL A 213 -4.93 2.65 -5.27
N ARG A 214 -4.75 3.96 -5.12
CA ARG A 214 -5.61 4.79 -4.27
C ARG A 214 -7.01 4.93 -4.84
N GLY A 215 -8.02 4.82 -3.98
CA GLY A 215 -9.40 5.18 -4.28
C GLY A 215 -9.72 6.62 -3.86
N ASN A 216 -10.94 7.04 -4.11
CA ASN A 216 -11.37 8.39 -3.75
C ASN A 216 -11.63 8.55 -2.24
N HIS A 217 -11.94 7.47 -1.52
CA HIS A 217 -12.13 7.54 -0.07
C HIS A 217 -10.83 7.78 0.70
N GLU A 218 -9.70 7.35 0.22
CA GLU A 218 -8.38 7.65 0.80
C GLU A 218 -7.94 9.11 0.60
N THR A 219 -8.67 9.88 -0.21
CA THR A 219 -8.40 11.32 -0.39
C THR A 219 -9.15 12.18 0.62
N ARG A 220 -10.02 11.59 1.43
CA ARG A 220 -10.95 12.28 2.33
C ARG A 220 -10.49 12.22 3.78
N GLY A 221 -10.65 13.30 4.52
CA GLY A 221 -10.32 13.38 5.94
C GLY A 221 -9.01 14.10 6.24
N ALA A 222 -8.82 14.43 7.51
CA ALA A 222 -7.71 15.27 7.97
C ALA A 222 -6.32 14.64 7.72
N SER A 223 -6.23 13.32 7.76
CA SER A 223 -4.97 12.57 7.55
C SER A 223 -4.79 12.06 6.12
N ALA A 224 -5.66 12.40 5.17
CA ALA A 224 -5.51 12.02 3.76
C ALA A 224 -4.16 12.49 3.15
N VAL A 225 -3.65 13.63 3.59
CA VAL A 225 -2.33 14.16 3.19
C VAL A 225 -1.17 13.30 3.65
N ASN A 226 -1.37 12.47 4.68
CA ASN A 226 -0.37 11.57 5.24
C ASN A 226 -0.36 10.20 4.59
N PHE A 227 -1.30 9.90 3.69
CA PHE A 227 -1.42 8.60 3.01
C PHE A 227 -0.09 8.09 2.47
N GLN A 228 0.69 8.96 1.82
CA GLN A 228 1.99 8.61 1.25
C GLN A 228 3.08 8.24 2.28
N ASN A 229 2.89 8.53 3.56
CA ASN A 229 3.83 8.12 4.60
C ASN A 229 3.73 6.62 4.90
N TYR A 230 2.57 6.03 4.63
CA TYR A 230 2.22 4.64 4.93
C TYR A 230 2.15 3.79 3.66
N ILE A 231 1.59 4.34 2.59
CA ILE A 231 1.61 3.76 1.25
C ILE A 231 2.67 4.53 0.46
N CYS A 232 3.92 4.11 0.66
CA CYS A 232 5.10 4.84 0.22
C CYS A 232 5.17 4.92 -1.31
N PRO A 233 5.28 6.11 -1.90
CA PRO A 233 5.47 6.23 -3.34
C PRO A 233 6.91 5.84 -3.71
N ARG A 234 7.07 5.30 -4.92
CA ARG A 234 8.39 5.08 -5.51
C ARG A 234 9.06 6.42 -5.89
N GLN A 235 8.24 7.38 -6.28
CA GLN A 235 8.60 8.73 -6.69
C GLN A 235 7.73 9.73 -5.92
N ASP A 236 7.75 10.99 -6.29
CA ASP A 236 6.98 12.06 -5.62
C ASP A 236 5.45 12.00 -5.87
N ASN A 237 4.95 10.91 -6.44
CA ASN A 237 3.53 10.69 -6.69
C ASN A 237 3.17 9.22 -6.46
N ILE A 238 1.88 8.92 -6.31
CA ILE A 238 1.37 7.59 -5.95
C ILE A 238 0.79 6.81 -7.14
N PHE A 239 0.93 7.29 -8.37
CA PHE A 239 0.75 6.50 -9.58
C PHE A 239 2.11 5.91 -10.00
N PHE A 240 2.12 4.67 -10.45
CA PHE A 240 3.35 3.93 -10.71
C PHE A 240 3.14 2.80 -11.72
N SER A 241 4.23 2.15 -12.10
CA SER A 241 4.20 0.98 -12.96
C SER A 241 5.22 -0.05 -12.48
N TRP A 242 4.96 -1.32 -12.77
CA TRP A 242 5.90 -2.41 -12.53
C TRP A 242 5.70 -3.53 -13.53
N GLN A 243 6.69 -4.38 -13.65
CA GLN A 243 6.60 -5.59 -14.43
C GLN A 243 6.84 -6.82 -13.54
N GLN A 244 6.04 -7.86 -13.78
CA GLN A 244 6.26 -9.19 -13.22
C GLN A 244 5.97 -10.22 -14.31
N GLY A 245 6.98 -11.03 -14.66
CA GLY A 245 6.88 -11.96 -15.75
C GLY A 245 6.41 -11.30 -17.05
N PRO A 246 5.43 -11.89 -17.75
CA PRO A 246 4.96 -11.38 -19.02
C PRO A 246 4.06 -10.13 -18.92
N VAL A 247 3.70 -9.67 -17.70
CA VAL A 247 2.70 -8.61 -17.50
C VAL A 247 3.36 -7.32 -17.04
N PHE A 248 3.09 -6.23 -17.74
CA PHE A 248 3.34 -4.87 -17.31
C PHE A 248 2.06 -4.28 -16.70
N PHE A 249 2.17 -3.79 -15.50
CA PHE A 249 1.08 -3.18 -14.75
C PHE A 249 1.26 -1.66 -14.73
N LEU A 250 0.18 -0.95 -14.97
CA LEU A 250 0.10 0.50 -14.90
C LEU A 250 -0.94 0.88 -13.86
N ALA A 251 -0.50 1.34 -12.69
CA ALA A 251 -1.36 1.79 -11.60
C ALA A 251 -1.62 3.29 -11.72
N LEU A 252 -2.88 3.66 -11.91
CA LEU A 252 -3.33 5.03 -12.09
C LEU A 252 -4.13 5.50 -10.88
N ASP A 253 -3.88 6.74 -10.48
CA ASP A 253 -4.57 7.38 -9.37
C ASP A 253 -5.49 8.48 -9.90
N ALA A 254 -6.79 8.24 -9.85
CA ALA A 254 -7.78 9.23 -10.28
C ALA A 254 -8.05 10.32 -9.23
N GLY A 255 -7.59 10.13 -7.99
CA GLY A 255 -7.93 11.04 -6.89
C GLY A 255 -9.43 11.02 -6.55
N GLU A 256 -10.00 12.18 -6.23
CA GLU A 256 -11.41 12.34 -5.90
C GLU A 256 -12.31 12.26 -7.16
N ASP A 257 -13.52 11.74 -7.00
CA ASP A 257 -14.50 11.58 -8.08
C ASP A 257 -15.34 12.82 -8.36
N LYS A 258 -15.34 13.81 -7.46
CA LYS A 258 -16.04 15.10 -7.62
C LYS A 258 -15.12 16.18 -8.19
N PRO A 259 -15.69 17.30 -8.69
CA PRO A 259 -14.91 18.47 -9.12
C PRO A 259 -14.08 19.08 -7.99
N ASP A 260 -12.99 19.76 -8.34
CA ASP A 260 -12.09 20.40 -7.36
C ASP A 260 -12.78 21.53 -6.57
N ASP A 261 -13.80 22.17 -7.14
CA ASP A 261 -14.61 23.22 -6.51
C ASP A 261 -15.88 22.72 -5.81
N ASP A 262 -16.04 21.40 -5.64
CA ASP A 262 -17.19 20.83 -4.97
C ASP A 262 -17.28 21.32 -3.51
N LEU A 263 -18.48 21.76 -3.12
CA LEU A 263 -18.75 22.33 -1.80
C LEU A 263 -18.57 21.31 -0.67
N GLU A 264 -18.74 20.03 -0.94
CA GLU A 264 -18.53 18.95 0.03
C GLU A 264 -17.09 18.92 0.56
N TYR A 265 -16.13 19.32 -0.28
CA TYR A 265 -14.71 19.33 0.09
C TYR A 265 -14.13 20.74 0.24
N ALA A 266 -14.99 21.76 0.26
CA ALA A 266 -14.63 23.16 0.50
C ALA A 266 -13.52 23.69 -0.44
N GLY A 267 -13.42 23.16 -1.68
CA GLY A 267 -12.38 23.54 -2.63
C GLY A 267 -10.94 23.17 -2.21
N ALA A 268 -10.79 22.16 -1.36
CA ALA A 268 -9.46 21.74 -0.89
C ALA A 268 -8.68 20.86 -1.89
N ASN A 269 -9.28 20.52 -3.02
CA ASN A 269 -8.73 19.58 -4.00
C ASN A 269 -8.13 20.30 -5.21
N VAL A 270 -7.15 19.66 -5.85
CA VAL A 270 -6.53 20.08 -7.13
C VAL A 270 -6.29 18.86 -8.03
N TYR A 271 -7.26 17.93 -8.07
CA TYR A 271 -7.11 16.67 -8.80
C TYR A 271 -7.16 16.81 -10.31
N ASP A 272 -7.77 17.87 -10.84
CA ASP A 272 -7.79 18.10 -12.29
C ASP A 272 -6.39 18.40 -12.84
N GLU A 273 -5.58 19.17 -12.12
CA GLU A 273 -4.18 19.40 -12.44
C GLU A 273 -3.34 18.13 -12.22
N TYR A 274 -3.55 17.44 -11.10
CA TYR A 274 -2.89 16.18 -10.78
C TYR A 274 -3.11 15.10 -11.86
N ARG A 275 -4.35 14.93 -12.35
CA ARG A 275 -4.66 14.03 -13.47
C ARG A 275 -3.98 14.46 -14.77
N THR A 276 -3.84 15.77 -15.00
CA THR A 276 -3.13 16.29 -16.17
C THR A 276 -1.64 15.96 -16.12
N ALA A 277 -1.00 16.14 -14.97
CA ALA A 277 0.40 15.75 -14.78
C ALA A 277 0.59 14.23 -14.95
N GLN A 278 -0.35 13.43 -14.44
CA GLN A 278 -0.33 11.97 -14.60
C GLN A 278 -0.49 11.57 -16.08
N ALA A 279 -1.32 12.26 -16.85
CA ALA A 279 -1.47 11.99 -18.28
C ALA A 279 -0.13 12.14 -19.04
N GLU A 280 0.67 13.14 -18.69
CA GLU A 280 2.02 13.32 -19.28
C GLU A 280 2.98 12.18 -18.84
N TRP A 281 2.84 11.69 -17.61
CA TRP A 281 3.60 10.53 -17.16
C TRP A 281 3.18 9.25 -17.90
N ILE A 282 1.87 9.01 -18.11
CA ILE A 282 1.38 7.86 -18.90
C ILE A 282 2.02 7.84 -20.30
N LYS A 283 2.07 9.01 -20.99
CA LYS A 283 2.71 9.10 -22.31
C LYS A 283 4.18 8.68 -22.29
N LYS A 284 4.91 8.98 -21.22
CA LYS A 284 6.31 8.56 -21.06
C LYS A 284 6.42 7.06 -20.82
N VAL A 285 5.59 6.52 -19.95
CA VAL A 285 5.64 5.10 -19.57
C VAL A 285 5.28 4.18 -20.75
N ILE A 286 4.21 4.46 -21.48
CA ILE A 286 3.82 3.62 -22.64
C ILE A 286 4.84 3.66 -23.79
N ASN A 287 5.75 4.61 -23.78
CA ASN A 287 6.86 4.69 -24.74
C ASN A 287 8.16 4.08 -24.22
N SER A 288 8.21 3.60 -22.97
CA SER A 288 9.39 2.94 -22.42
C SER A 288 9.64 1.57 -23.07
N GLU A 289 10.89 1.14 -23.03
CA GLU A 289 11.29 -0.15 -23.58
C GLU A 289 10.71 -1.31 -22.77
N GLU A 290 10.54 -1.14 -21.46
CA GLU A 290 9.93 -2.13 -20.56
C GLU A 290 8.46 -2.35 -20.94
N TYR A 291 7.72 -1.26 -21.16
CA TYR A 291 6.32 -1.35 -21.61
C TYR A 291 6.23 -2.08 -22.94
N LYS A 292 6.98 -1.65 -23.95
CA LYS A 292 6.92 -2.21 -25.32
C LYS A 292 7.31 -3.68 -25.40
N LYS A 293 8.17 -4.18 -24.49
CA LYS A 293 8.63 -5.57 -24.46
C LYS A 293 7.70 -6.51 -23.69
N ALA A 294 6.85 -6.00 -22.84
CA ALA A 294 5.91 -6.80 -22.09
C ALA A 294 4.87 -7.42 -23.01
N LYS A 295 4.41 -8.64 -22.68
CA LYS A 295 3.44 -9.37 -23.50
C LYS A 295 2.01 -8.92 -23.24
N TYR A 296 1.74 -8.47 -22.01
CA TYR A 296 0.41 -8.02 -21.60
C TYR A 296 0.52 -6.70 -20.86
N HIS A 297 -0.46 -5.84 -21.09
CA HIS A 297 -0.57 -4.52 -20.46
C HIS A 297 -1.86 -4.44 -19.67
N VAL A 298 -1.74 -4.48 -18.35
CA VAL A 298 -2.86 -4.37 -17.41
C VAL A 298 -2.87 -2.98 -16.79
N VAL A 299 -3.91 -2.21 -17.02
CA VAL A 299 -4.14 -0.92 -16.38
C VAL A 299 -5.02 -1.12 -15.15
N ILE A 300 -4.66 -0.51 -14.04
CA ILE A 300 -5.44 -0.55 -12.80
C ILE A 300 -5.73 0.89 -12.39
N CYS A 301 -7.00 1.20 -12.24
CA CYS A 301 -7.47 2.51 -11.79
C CYS A 301 -8.76 2.31 -11.00
N HIS A 302 -8.83 2.88 -9.81
CA HIS A 302 -10.02 2.70 -8.98
C HIS A 302 -11.27 3.22 -9.69
N VAL A 303 -11.25 4.48 -10.12
CA VAL A 303 -12.35 5.14 -10.82
C VAL A 303 -12.40 4.68 -12.29
N PRO A 304 -13.54 4.17 -12.78
CA PRO A 304 -13.67 3.68 -14.16
C PRO A 304 -13.85 4.82 -15.16
N PRO A 305 -13.54 4.59 -16.46
CA PRO A 305 -13.79 5.58 -17.50
C PRO A 305 -15.28 5.66 -17.85
N ALA A 306 -15.98 6.66 -17.36
CA ALA A 306 -17.36 7.06 -17.65
C ALA A 306 -18.20 6.09 -18.53
N PRO A 307 -18.81 5.05 -17.97
CA PRO A 307 -19.65 4.13 -18.74
C PRO A 307 -21.02 4.71 -19.09
N LYS A 308 -21.34 5.91 -18.57
CA LYS A 308 -22.60 6.63 -18.80
C LYS A 308 -22.33 8.12 -19.01
N GLN A 309 -23.24 8.80 -19.72
CA GLN A 309 -23.13 10.26 -19.96
C GLN A 309 -23.25 11.08 -18.66
N ASN A 310 -24.04 10.61 -17.67
CA ASN A 310 -24.20 11.25 -16.35
C ASN A 310 -23.27 10.62 -15.30
N ALA A 311 -22.02 10.36 -15.68
CA ALA A 311 -21.00 9.86 -14.77
C ALA A 311 -20.47 10.98 -13.87
N TRP A 312 -19.76 10.60 -12.79
CA TRP A 312 -19.08 11.55 -11.92
C TRP A 312 -17.96 12.30 -12.66
N HIS A 313 -17.54 13.42 -12.14
CA HIS A 313 -16.48 14.23 -12.76
C HIS A 313 -15.18 13.43 -12.94
N GLY A 314 -14.77 12.67 -11.92
CA GLY A 314 -13.57 11.81 -11.99
C GLY A 314 -13.64 10.78 -13.11
N ASP A 315 -14.80 10.13 -13.33
CA ASP A 315 -14.99 9.17 -14.44
C ASP A 315 -14.79 9.83 -15.80
N LEU A 316 -15.34 11.06 -15.96
CA LEU A 316 -15.20 11.84 -17.20
C LEU A 316 -13.76 12.26 -17.44
N GLU A 317 -13.06 12.70 -16.40
CA GLU A 317 -11.65 13.08 -16.47
C GLU A 317 -10.73 11.88 -16.76
N VAL A 318 -10.97 10.71 -16.15
CA VAL A 318 -10.27 9.47 -16.49
C VAL A 318 -10.46 9.12 -17.96
N LYS A 319 -11.68 9.19 -18.47
CA LYS A 319 -11.97 8.96 -19.89
C LYS A 319 -11.27 9.95 -20.80
N LYS A 320 -11.34 11.25 -20.47
CA LYS A 320 -10.77 12.33 -21.26
C LYS A 320 -9.25 12.35 -21.23
N LYS A 321 -8.63 12.21 -20.06
CA LYS A 321 -7.18 12.41 -19.87
C LYS A 321 -6.38 11.11 -20.01
N PHE A 322 -6.86 9.98 -19.46
CA PHE A 322 -6.09 8.74 -19.47
C PHE A 322 -6.44 7.86 -20.67
N VAL A 323 -7.74 7.59 -20.88
CA VAL A 323 -8.17 6.68 -21.96
C VAL A 323 -7.81 7.22 -23.34
N SER A 324 -7.85 8.51 -23.55
CA SER A 324 -7.43 9.13 -24.82
C SER A 324 -5.99 8.78 -25.23
N ILE A 325 -5.11 8.56 -24.23
CA ILE A 325 -3.72 8.13 -24.43
C ILE A 325 -3.66 6.60 -24.54
N LEU A 326 -4.32 5.90 -23.60
CA LEU A 326 -4.29 4.44 -23.48
C LEU A 326 -4.92 3.72 -24.69
N ASN A 327 -5.83 4.36 -25.40
CA ASN A 327 -6.43 3.82 -26.63
C ASN A 327 -5.40 3.50 -27.73
N ASN A 328 -4.19 4.05 -27.64
CA ASN A 328 -3.08 3.82 -28.56
C ASN A 328 -1.91 3.08 -27.89
N ALA A 329 -2.16 2.39 -26.78
CA ALA A 329 -1.13 1.80 -25.94
C ALA A 329 -1.22 0.27 -25.80
N ASP A 330 -1.93 -0.41 -26.72
CA ASP A 330 -2.10 -1.87 -26.74
C ASP A 330 -2.55 -2.49 -25.41
N VAL A 331 -3.35 -1.75 -24.63
CA VAL A 331 -3.90 -2.22 -23.35
C VAL A 331 -4.74 -3.49 -23.57
N ASP A 332 -4.48 -4.54 -22.79
CA ASP A 332 -5.25 -5.79 -22.85
C ASP A 332 -6.52 -5.72 -22.01
N VAL A 333 -6.43 -5.10 -20.84
CA VAL A 333 -7.57 -4.92 -19.95
C VAL A 333 -7.32 -3.78 -18.95
N MET A 334 -8.39 -3.04 -18.64
CA MET A 334 -8.41 -2.09 -17.52
C MET A 334 -9.26 -2.65 -16.38
N LEU A 335 -8.67 -2.72 -15.19
CA LEU A 335 -9.29 -3.18 -13.95
C LEU A 335 -9.71 -1.98 -13.13
N CYS A 336 -11.01 -1.85 -12.87
CA CYS A 336 -11.61 -0.77 -12.13
C CYS A 336 -12.45 -1.26 -10.95
N ALA A 337 -12.93 -0.31 -10.14
CA ALA A 337 -13.69 -0.53 -8.92
C ALA A 337 -14.79 0.54 -8.72
N HIS A 338 -14.92 1.16 -7.55
CA HIS A 338 -15.69 2.37 -7.25
C HIS A 338 -17.22 2.21 -7.24
N TYR A 339 -17.79 1.46 -8.18
CA TYR A 339 -19.25 1.35 -8.30
C TYR A 339 -19.88 0.28 -7.40
N HIS A 340 -19.11 -0.42 -6.59
CA HIS A 340 -19.55 -1.50 -5.69
C HIS A 340 -20.31 -2.64 -6.36
N ARG A 341 -20.33 -2.69 -7.69
CA ARG A 341 -21.03 -3.72 -8.46
C ARG A 341 -20.18 -4.21 -9.61
N PHE A 342 -20.28 -5.49 -9.89
CA PHE A 342 -19.58 -6.08 -11.01
C PHE A 342 -20.17 -5.60 -12.35
N ALA A 343 -19.28 -5.24 -13.28
CA ALA A 343 -19.61 -5.02 -14.68
C ALA A 343 -18.42 -5.42 -15.58
N TYR A 344 -18.72 -5.89 -16.77
CA TYR A 344 -17.74 -6.16 -17.81
C TYR A 344 -18.16 -5.48 -19.10
N TYR A 345 -17.30 -4.64 -19.62
CA TYR A 345 -17.49 -3.92 -20.88
C TYR A 345 -16.41 -4.37 -21.86
N PRO A 346 -16.70 -5.35 -22.76
CA PRO A 346 -15.77 -5.75 -23.81
C PRO A 346 -15.54 -4.62 -24.82
N ASN A 347 -16.55 -3.77 -25.00
CA ASN A 347 -16.56 -2.62 -25.91
C ASN A 347 -17.28 -1.47 -25.23
N LEU A 348 -16.55 -0.63 -24.52
CA LEU A 348 -17.09 0.61 -23.94
C LEU A 348 -16.91 1.74 -24.95
N GLU A 349 -17.95 2.54 -25.17
CA GLU A 349 -17.91 3.66 -26.11
C GLU A 349 -16.71 4.59 -25.84
N GLY A 350 -15.85 4.80 -26.84
CA GLY A 350 -14.64 5.62 -26.77
C GLY A 350 -13.48 4.97 -26.03
N VAL A 351 -13.53 3.66 -25.74
CA VAL A 351 -12.45 2.89 -25.10
C VAL A 351 -12.10 1.68 -26.00
N ASN A 352 -10.85 1.59 -26.42
CA ASN A 352 -10.39 0.58 -27.39
C ASN A 352 -9.95 -0.74 -26.73
N PHE A 353 -10.17 -0.90 -25.44
CA PHE A 353 -9.81 -2.10 -24.67
C PHE A 353 -10.91 -2.48 -23.68
N PRO A 354 -10.99 -3.75 -23.26
CA PRO A 354 -11.97 -4.20 -22.29
C PRO A 354 -11.79 -3.54 -20.91
N VAL A 355 -12.92 -3.25 -20.26
CA VAL A 355 -12.96 -2.71 -18.89
C VAL A 355 -13.70 -3.67 -17.98
N ILE A 356 -13.09 -4.03 -16.85
CA ILE A 356 -13.70 -4.84 -15.80
C ILE A 356 -13.85 -3.95 -14.57
N ILE A 357 -15.07 -3.77 -14.10
CA ILE A 357 -15.37 -3.13 -12.82
C ILE A 357 -15.63 -4.24 -11.81
N ASN A 358 -14.76 -4.39 -10.83
CA ASN A 358 -14.94 -5.38 -9.77
C ASN A 358 -15.90 -4.84 -8.70
N SER A 359 -16.61 -5.75 -8.02
CA SER A 359 -17.54 -5.40 -6.96
C SER A 359 -16.83 -5.38 -5.59
N ASN A 360 -17.38 -4.64 -4.64
CA ASN A 360 -16.99 -4.65 -3.24
C ASN A 360 -17.30 -5.98 -2.50
N ASN A 361 -17.92 -6.95 -3.18
CA ASN A 361 -18.25 -8.29 -2.70
C ASN A 361 -17.75 -9.38 -3.65
N SER A 362 -16.71 -9.08 -4.43
CA SER A 362 -16.03 -10.03 -5.28
C SER A 362 -14.51 -9.77 -5.29
N TYR A 363 -13.76 -10.81 -5.56
CA TYR A 363 -12.33 -10.73 -5.81
C TYR A 363 -12.03 -11.11 -7.26
N LEU A 364 -10.93 -10.57 -7.76
CA LEU A 364 -10.46 -10.86 -9.10
C LEU A 364 -9.10 -11.56 -9.00
N THR A 365 -8.93 -12.66 -9.73
CA THR A 365 -7.63 -13.31 -9.90
C THR A 365 -7.14 -13.16 -11.33
N GLY A 366 -5.85 -12.89 -11.50
CA GLY A 366 -5.17 -12.90 -12.78
C GLY A 366 -4.05 -13.93 -12.79
N GLU A 367 -3.94 -14.65 -13.90
CA GLU A 367 -2.87 -15.61 -14.18
C GLU A 367 -2.42 -15.37 -15.61
N ALA A 368 -1.15 -15.12 -15.82
CA ALA A 368 -0.58 -14.92 -17.15
C ALA A 368 0.59 -15.86 -17.38
N ASP A 369 0.69 -16.35 -18.58
CA ASP A 369 1.79 -17.13 -19.10
C ASP A 369 2.24 -16.58 -20.47
N ASN A 370 3.03 -17.33 -21.20
CA ASN A 370 3.50 -16.93 -22.52
C ASN A 370 2.44 -17.03 -23.62
N GLU A 371 1.24 -17.54 -23.35
CA GLU A 371 0.17 -17.76 -24.32
C GLU A 371 -1.03 -16.85 -24.09
N LYS A 372 -1.39 -16.62 -22.82
CA LYS A 372 -2.57 -15.85 -22.46
C LYS A 372 -2.49 -15.22 -21.07
N LEU A 373 -3.25 -14.16 -20.90
CA LEU A 373 -3.63 -13.59 -19.59
C LEU A 373 -5.08 -14.03 -19.29
N LYS A 374 -5.27 -14.76 -18.22
CA LYS A 374 -6.56 -15.24 -17.74
C LYS A 374 -7.03 -14.42 -16.56
N ILE A 375 -8.21 -13.82 -16.65
CA ILE A 375 -8.86 -13.09 -15.58
C ILE A 375 -10.13 -13.83 -15.14
N GLN A 376 -10.28 -13.99 -13.82
CA GLN A 376 -11.51 -14.50 -13.21
C GLN A 376 -12.01 -13.52 -12.17
N VAL A 377 -13.34 -13.32 -12.13
CA VAL A 377 -14.02 -12.59 -11.06
C VAL A 377 -14.98 -13.54 -10.37
N VAL A 378 -14.85 -13.62 -9.05
CA VAL A 378 -15.65 -14.54 -8.22
C VAL A 378 -16.24 -13.74 -7.05
N SER A 379 -17.54 -13.90 -6.82
CA SER A 379 -18.17 -13.25 -5.66
C SER A 379 -17.69 -13.88 -4.33
N ASN A 380 -17.80 -13.15 -3.23
CA ASN A 380 -17.51 -13.66 -1.89
C ASN A 380 -18.36 -14.90 -1.50
N LYS A 381 -19.47 -15.16 -2.23
CA LYS A 381 -20.30 -16.39 -2.11
C LYS A 381 -19.86 -17.52 -3.03
N GLY A 382 -18.76 -17.38 -3.79
CA GLY A 382 -18.21 -18.40 -4.68
C GLY A 382 -18.85 -18.46 -6.08
N LYS A 383 -19.75 -17.52 -6.42
CA LYS A 383 -20.34 -17.45 -7.76
C LYS A 383 -19.30 -16.86 -8.75
N LYS A 384 -19.00 -17.59 -9.81
CA LYS A 384 -18.18 -17.07 -10.92
C LYS A 384 -18.97 -16.01 -11.68
N LEU A 385 -18.46 -14.78 -11.71
CA LEU A 385 -19.07 -13.63 -12.39
C LEU A 385 -18.46 -13.43 -13.78
N LEU A 386 -17.14 -13.71 -13.92
CA LEU A 386 -16.42 -13.63 -15.19
C LEU A 386 -15.32 -14.71 -15.23
N LYS A 387 -15.09 -15.24 -16.42
CA LYS A 387 -13.86 -15.94 -16.80
C LYS A 387 -13.51 -15.51 -18.20
N LYS A 388 -12.38 -14.85 -18.39
CA LYS A 388 -11.97 -14.32 -19.68
C LYS A 388 -10.48 -14.59 -19.90
N ASP A 389 -10.15 -15.05 -21.08
CA ASP A 389 -8.78 -15.21 -21.55
C ASP A 389 -8.48 -14.10 -22.57
N PHE A 390 -7.32 -13.46 -22.44
CA PHE A 390 -6.76 -12.48 -23.34
C PHE A 390 -5.53 -13.12 -23.99
N PRO A 391 -5.60 -13.53 -25.24
CA PRO A 391 -4.45 -14.11 -25.95
C PRO A 391 -3.40 -13.03 -26.19
N ILE A 392 -2.16 -13.47 -26.41
CA ILE A 392 -1.09 -12.58 -26.87
C ILE A 392 -1.49 -11.95 -28.20
N LYS A 393 -1.24 -10.65 -28.37
CA LYS A 393 -1.53 -9.91 -29.60
C LYS A 393 -0.46 -10.12 -30.66
#